data_1bcc12cab3f2d9db2d305acdd34e9ea8
#
_entry.id   1bcc12cab3f2d9db2d305acdd34e9ea8
#
_cell.length_a   1.000
_cell.length_b   1.000
_cell.length_c   1.000
_cell.angle_alpha   90.00
_cell.angle_beta   90.00
_cell.angle_gamma   90.00
#
_symmetry.space_group_name_H-M   'P 1'
#
loop_
_entity.id
_entity.type
_entity.pdbx_description
1 polymer ?
#
loop_
_entity_poly.entity_id
_entity_poly.type
_entity_poly.pdbx_seq_one_letter_code
_entity_poly.pdbx_strand_id
1 'polypeptide(L)'
;MYTADGGQLQPTDAAAIEATMAELDWPSLVDTGLPVDIEMIGDAEVDSYVNAISSAVGGAGERGVTIAYTAMHGVGGDLFRRVLERGGHRVHSVTEQQHPDPDFPTASFPNPEEPGTLDLVTALADQVAADVVLANDPDADRLAVAVKRESGWERLTGDQIGVLLAWQVLEVAERPCTVASSIVSSTLLSKLATARRAEYESTLTGFRWLARAGSTAAPLAFAYEEALGYSVVPAIRDKDGISAGLAFANLVASLKAADRTVDDVLAELANEFGHHATAQVTIRFEGEGSKAELEDVMLRLRKSSPRSIGEFNILEVIDLAEPNGVFPISNVLLYRLDGGRLIVRPSGTEPKIKAYLETIGTDELAVRRAIETLRTVTGDLLRA
;
A
#
# COMPACT_ATOMS: atom_id res chain seq x y z
N MET A 1 -18.14 1.57 -0.24
CA MET A 1 -19.22 0.56 -0.37
C MET A 1 -18.61 -0.77 -0.80
N TYR A 2 -19.19 -1.87 -0.33
CA TYR A 2 -18.72 -3.23 -0.59
C TYR A 2 -19.85 -4.05 -1.20
N THR A 3 -19.48 -5.01 -2.01
CA THR A 3 -20.39 -6.00 -2.60
C THR A 3 -20.61 -7.18 -1.63
N ALA A 4 -21.61 -8.02 -1.89
CA ALA A 4 -21.94 -9.16 -1.02
C ALA A 4 -20.78 -10.18 -0.86
N ASP A 5 -19.78 -10.15 -1.73
CA ASP A 5 -18.57 -10.95 -1.65
C ASP A 5 -17.47 -10.35 -0.75
N GLY A 6 -17.74 -9.23 -0.07
CA GLY A 6 -16.80 -8.52 0.80
C GLY A 6 -15.76 -7.67 0.07
N GLY A 7 -15.79 -7.60 -1.26
CA GLY A 7 -14.86 -6.77 -2.03
C GLY A 7 -15.39 -5.36 -2.28
N GLN A 8 -14.49 -4.40 -2.49
CA GLN A 8 -14.86 -3.04 -2.86
C GLN A 8 -15.67 -3.00 -4.16
N LEU A 9 -16.59 -2.03 -4.25
CA LEU A 9 -17.45 -1.80 -5.41
C LEU A 9 -16.63 -1.54 -6.67
N GLN A 10 -17.00 -2.21 -7.76
CA GLN A 10 -16.36 -2.00 -9.07
C GLN A 10 -16.82 -0.69 -9.72
N PRO A 11 -16.03 -0.07 -10.61
CA PRO A 11 -16.41 1.17 -11.30
C PRO A 11 -17.73 1.05 -12.08
N THR A 12 -18.01 -0.12 -12.67
CA THR A 12 -19.26 -0.39 -13.41
C THR A 12 -20.47 -0.34 -12.49
N ASP A 13 -20.36 -0.95 -11.30
CA ASP A 13 -21.45 -0.98 -10.32
C ASP A 13 -21.64 0.41 -9.71
N ALA A 14 -20.54 1.12 -9.43
CA ALA A 14 -20.59 2.49 -8.95
C ALA A 14 -21.29 3.42 -9.95
N ALA A 15 -20.97 3.33 -11.24
CA ALA A 15 -21.61 4.11 -12.29
C ALA A 15 -23.12 3.78 -12.43
N ALA A 16 -23.51 2.52 -12.28
CA ALA A 16 -24.92 2.12 -12.32
C ALA A 16 -25.70 2.67 -11.11
N ILE A 17 -25.10 2.67 -9.92
CA ILE A 17 -25.69 3.27 -8.72
C ILE A 17 -25.82 4.79 -8.91
N GLU A 18 -24.76 5.46 -9.36
CA GLU A 18 -24.76 6.90 -9.62
C GLU A 18 -25.85 7.32 -10.62
N ALA A 19 -25.99 6.55 -11.72
CA ALA A 19 -27.05 6.78 -12.70
C ALA A 19 -28.45 6.64 -12.06
N THR A 20 -28.66 5.61 -11.27
CA THR A 20 -29.93 5.40 -10.54
C THR A 20 -30.18 6.55 -9.55
N MET A 21 -29.16 6.97 -8.81
CA MET A 21 -29.28 8.10 -7.87
C MET A 21 -29.65 9.42 -8.55
N ALA A 22 -29.17 9.66 -9.78
CA ALA A 22 -29.48 10.85 -10.56
C ALA A 22 -30.98 10.91 -10.99
N GLU A 23 -31.64 9.76 -11.07
CA GLU A 23 -33.06 9.65 -11.43
C GLU A 23 -34.00 9.78 -10.23
N LEU A 24 -33.47 9.72 -8.99
CA LEU A 24 -34.28 9.78 -7.77
C LEU A 24 -34.67 11.23 -7.42
N ASP A 25 -35.93 11.41 -7.05
CA ASP A 25 -36.42 12.62 -6.42
C ASP A 25 -36.09 12.61 -4.91
N TRP A 26 -34.91 13.08 -4.56
CA TRP A 26 -34.38 13.09 -3.18
C TRP A 26 -35.31 13.72 -2.15
N PRO A 27 -36.03 14.85 -2.43
CA PRO A 27 -36.96 15.40 -1.48
C PRO A 27 -38.10 14.45 -1.09
N SER A 28 -38.54 13.56 -1.99
CA SER A 28 -39.58 12.58 -1.73
C SER A 28 -39.11 11.37 -0.90
N LEU A 29 -37.79 11.18 -0.75
CA LEU A 29 -37.20 10.06 -0.02
C LEU A 29 -36.89 10.37 1.44
N VAL A 30 -36.93 11.64 1.84
CA VAL A 30 -36.50 12.11 3.19
C VAL A 30 -37.41 11.63 4.33
N ASP A 31 -38.63 11.19 4.03
CA ASP A 31 -39.56 10.63 5.02
C ASP A 31 -40.29 9.42 4.45
N THR A 32 -39.60 8.31 4.32
CA THR A 32 -40.20 7.06 3.86
C THR A 32 -41.00 6.34 4.95
N GLY A 33 -40.87 6.74 6.22
CA GLY A 33 -41.45 6.04 7.35
C GLY A 33 -41.08 4.57 7.49
N LEU A 34 -40.09 4.13 6.71
CA LEU A 34 -39.60 2.73 6.75
C LEU A 34 -38.83 2.53 8.06
N PRO A 35 -39.15 1.49 8.83
CA PRO A 35 -38.34 1.11 9.95
C PRO A 35 -36.92 0.79 9.49
N VAL A 36 -35.95 1.53 10.00
CA VAL A 36 -34.53 1.19 9.78
C VAL A 36 -34.18 0.18 10.87
N ASP A 37 -34.04 -1.06 10.46
CA ASP A 37 -33.51 -2.11 11.33
C ASP A 37 -31.98 -1.96 11.34
N ILE A 38 -31.47 -1.36 12.43
CA ILE A 38 -30.04 -1.15 12.63
C ILE A 38 -29.53 -2.29 13.47
N GLU A 39 -28.79 -3.21 12.84
CA GLU A 39 -28.03 -4.23 13.57
C GLU A 39 -26.71 -3.65 14.06
N MET A 40 -26.51 -3.70 15.36
CA MET A 40 -25.25 -3.28 15.97
C MET A 40 -24.26 -4.45 15.97
N ILE A 41 -23.10 -4.25 15.33
CA ILE A 41 -21.99 -5.19 15.40
C ILE A 41 -21.43 -5.19 16.82
N GLY A 42 -21.42 -6.36 17.45
CA GLY A 42 -21.00 -6.55 18.84
C GLY A 42 -19.62 -7.20 18.98
N ASP A 43 -19.27 -7.53 20.21
CA ASP A 43 -17.97 -8.15 20.54
C ASP A 43 -17.78 -9.51 19.86
N ALA A 44 -18.85 -10.25 19.58
CA ALA A 44 -18.76 -11.57 18.95
C ALA A 44 -18.22 -11.50 17.52
N GLU A 45 -18.60 -10.50 16.74
CA GLU A 45 -18.13 -10.28 15.38
C GLU A 45 -16.67 -9.81 15.39
N VAL A 46 -16.33 -8.91 16.34
CA VAL A 46 -14.94 -8.46 16.57
C VAL A 46 -14.05 -9.65 16.97
N ASP A 47 -14.54 -10.51 17.86
CA ASP A 47 -13.83 -11.74 18.26
C ASP A 47 -13.64 -12.70 17.08
N SER A 48 -14.64 -12.83 16.22
CA SER A 48 -14.56 -13.64 15.00
C SER A 48 -13.44 -13.15 14.08
N TYR A 49 -13.34 -11.84 13.85
CA TYR A 49 -12.26 -11.21 13.09
C TYR A 49 -10.88 -11.47 13.71
N VAL A 50 -10.72 -11.22 15.02
CA VAL A 50 -9.46 -11.47 15.75
C VAL A 50 -9.05 -12.94 15.66
N ASN A 51 -10.01 -13.86 15.78
CA ASN A 51 -9.76 -15.29 15.66
C ASN A 51 -9.34 -15.69 14.23
N ALA A 52 -10.00 -15.12 13.22
CA ALA A 52 -9.68 -15.39 11.82
C ALA A 52 -8.25 -14.94 11.47
N ILE A 53 -7.86 -13.71 11.86
CA ILE A 53 -6.50 -13.21 11.66
C ILE A 53 -5.48 -14.07 12.42
N SER A 54 -5.71 -14.33 13.71
CA SER A 54 -4.78 -15.12 14.52
C SER A 54 -4.59 -16.52 13.96
N SER A 55 -5.62 -17.12 13.39
CA SER A 55 -5.55 -18.43 12.75
C SER A 55 -4.80 -18.41 11.41
N ALA A 56 -5.01 -17.36 10.59
CA ALA A 56 -4.42 -17.26 9.26
C ALA A 56 -2.95 -16.84 9.32
N VAL A 57 -2.61 -15.88 10.18
CA VAL A 57 -1.26 -15.30 10.28
C VAL A 57 -0.40 -16.04 11.31
N GLY A 58 -1.03 -16.65 12.32
CA GLY A 58 -0.33 -17.27 13.45
C GLY A 58 0.16 -16.23 14.47
N GLY A 59 0.96 -16.68 15.41
CA GLY A 59 1.57 -15.85 16.45
C GLY A 59 3.03 -16.22 16.71
N ALA A 60 3.79 -15.32 17.31
CA ALA A 60 5.21 -15.51 17.65
C ALA A 60 5.43 -16.44 18.86
N GLY A 61 4.38 -16.74 19.64
CA GLY A 61 4.47 -17.49 20.88
C GLY A 61 5.38 -16.77 21.89
N GLU A 62 6.32 -17.52 22.51
CA GLU A 62 7.28 -16.96 23.48
C GLU A 62 8.36 -16.06 22.86
N ARG A 63 8.45 -15.99 21.53
CA ARG A 63 9.42 -15.18 20.76
C ARG A 63 8.91 -13.79 20.42
N GLY A 64 7.83 -13.33 21.05
CA GLY A 64 7.24 -12.03 20.77
C GLY A 64 8.22 -10.87 20.93
N VAL A 65 8.02 -9.84 20.10
CA VAL A 65 8.83 -8.60 20.08
C VAL A 65 8.13 -7.46 20.81
N THR A 66 8.90 -6.44 21.17
CA THR A 66 8.40 -5.18 21.72
C THR A 66 8.11 -4.21 20.58
N ILE A 67 6.89 -3.71 20.52
CA ILE A 67 6.38 -2.86 19.44
C ILE A 67 6.04 -1.48 20.03
N ALA A 68 6.52 -0.40 19.42
CA ALA A 68 5.97 0.92 19.62
C ALA A 68 4.93 1.17 18.52
N TYR A 69 3.73 1.61 18.91
CA TYR A 69 2.58 1.73 18.03
C TYR A 69 1.88 3.07 18.12
N THR A 70 1.36 3.54 16.98
CA THR A 70 0.41 4.64 16.93
C THR A 70 -0.78 4.33 16.02
N ALA A 71 -1.97 4.68 16.49
CA ALA A 71 -3.21 4.70 15.72
C ALA A 71 -3.46 6.05 15.04
N MET A 72 -2.62 7.07 15.27
CA MET A 72 -2.78 8.44 14.75
C MET A 72 -4.19 9.02 14.98
N HIS A 73 -4.73 8.84 16.19
CA HIS A 73 -6.11 9.22 16.53
C HIS A 73 -7.18 8.48 15.70
N GLY A 74 -6.82 7.35 15.10
CA GLY A 74 -7.75 6.54 14.31
C GLY A 74 -8.51 5.50 15.12
N VAL A 75 -9.40 4.78 14.46
CA VAL A 75 -10.33 3.82 15.10
C VAL A 75 -9.70 2.45 15.38
N GLY A 76 -8.52 2.14 14.79
CA GLY A 76 -7.90 0.82 14.86
C GLY A 76 -7.16 0.52 16.17
N GLY A 77 -6.91 1.52 17.04
CA GLY A 77 -5.96 1.43 18.13
C GLY A 77 -6.15 0.23 19.08
N ASP A 78 -7.35 0.04 19.59
CA ASP A 78 -7.65 -1.04 20.53
C ASP A 78 -7.65 -2.41 19.85
N LEU A 79 -8.19 -2.48 18.64
CA LEU A 79 -8.26 -3.72 17.88
C LEU A 79 -6.87 -4.18 17.42
N PHE A 80 -6.04 -3.25 16.95
CA PHE A 80 -4.64 -3.53 16.57
C PHE A 80 -3.87 -4.10 17.77
N ARG A 81 -3.92 -3.40 18.91
CA ARG A 81 -3.23 -3.85 20.12
C ARG A 81 -3.70 -5.24 20.55
N ARG A 82 -5.02 -5.48 20.56
CA ARG A 82 -5.61 -6.77 20.91
C ARG A 82 -5.11 -7.91 20.01
N VAL A 83 -5.01 -7.68 18.68
CA VAL A 83 -4.51 -8.69 17.72
C VAL A 83 -3.03 -8.99 17.97
N LEU A 84 -2.20 -7.97 18.17
CA LEU A 84 -0.76 -8.13 18.36
C LEU A 84 -0.43 -8.80 19.71
N GLU A 85 -1.11 -8.38 20.80
CA GLU A 85 -0.96 -8.98 22.14
C GLU A 85 -1.38 -10.45 22.13
N ARG A 86 -2.47 -10.79 21.43
CA ARG A 86 -2.89 -12.18 21.22
C ARG A 86 -1.87 -12.97 20.41
N GLY A 87 -1.18 -12.33 19.47
CA GLY A 87 -0.06 -12.90 18.71
C GLY A 87 1.20 -13.13 19.55
N GLY A 88 1.22 -12.72 20.83
CA GLY A 88 2.36 -12.91 21.73
C GLY A 88 3.35 -11.73 21.75
N HIS A 89 3.00 -10.58 21.17
CA HIS A 89 3.84 -9.39 21.15
C HIS A 89 3.52 -8.46 22.32
N ARG A 90 4.47 -7.60 22.69
CA ARG A 90 4.28 -6.51 23.66
C ARG A 90 4.09 -5.20 22.93
N VAL A 91 2.92 -4.57 23.08
CA VAL A 91 2.58 -3.34 22.39
C VAL A 91 2.58 -2.18 23.35
N HIS A 92 3.35 -1.14 23.03
CA HIS A 92 3.36 0.15 23.72
C HIS A 92 2.80 1.20 22.74
N SER A 93 1.65 1.75 23.07
CA SER A 93 0.98 2.73 22.23
C SER A 93 1.32 4.16 22.66
N VAL A 94 1.40 5.07 21.69
CA VAL A 94 1.43 6.52 21.97
C VAL A 94 0.09 6.90 22.60
N THR A 95 0.14 7.25 23.88
CA THR A 95 -1.07 7.49 24.70
C THR A 95 -1.98 8.58 24.10
N GLU A 96 -1.36 9.64 23.60
CA GLU A 96 -2.06 10.79 23.02
C GLU A 96 -2.79 10.45 21.71
N GLN A 97 -2.34 9.40 21.00
CA GLN A 97 -2.84 9.00 19.68
C GLN A 97 -3.63 7.68 19.69
N GLN A 98 -3.84 7.08 20.89
CA GLN A 98 -4.42 5.73 21.00
C GLN A 98 -5.91 5.70 20.68
N HIS A 99 -6.65 6.75 21.07
CA HIS A 99 -8.11 6.80 20.92
C HIS A 99 -8.52 7.70 19.75
N PRO A 100 -9.65 7.39 19.10
CA PRO A 100 -10.17 8.22 18.02
C PRO A 100 -10.41 9.66 18.44
N ASP A 101 -9.88 10.60 17.67
CA ASP A 101 -10.11 12.03 17.82
C ASP A 101 -10.28 12.67 16.43
N PRO A 102 -11.47 13.18 16.07
CA PRO A 102 -11.74 13.73 14.75
C PRO A 102 -10.97 15.03 14.45
N ASP A 103 -10.42 15.69 15.46
CA ASP A 103 -9.61 16.90 15.29
C ASP A 103 -8.14 16.62 15.02
N PHE A 104 -7.67 15.37 15.18
CA PHE A 104 -6.28 14.93 14.96
C PHE A 104 -5.24 15.87 15.56
N PRO A 105 -5.30 16.19 16.86
CA PRO A 105 -4.58 17.32 17.47
C PRO A 105 -3.06 17.24 17.38
N THR A 106 -2.48 16.06 17.18
CA THR A 106 -1.03 15.87 17.05
C THR A 106 -0.57 15.57 15.62
N ALA A 107 -1.49 15.53 14.65
CA ALA A 107 -1.19 15.19 13.26
C ALA A 107 -2.01 16.07 12.31
N SER A 108 -1.41 17.12 11.76
CA SER A 108 -2.10 18.05 10.83
C SER A 108 -2.69 17.33 9.61
N PHE A 109 -2.06 16.25 9.18
CA PHE A 109 -2.57 15.35 8.16
C PHE A 109 -2.23 13.91 8.59
N PRO A 110 -3.23 13.13 9.07
CA PRO A 110 -3.00 11.82 9.69
C PRO A 110 -2.74 10.72 8.65
N ASN A 111 -1.62 10.83 7.96
CA ASN A 111 -1.12 9.85 7.00
C ASN A 111 0.31 9.46 7.39
N PRO A 112 0.61 8.17 7.64
CA PRO A 112 1.92 7.71 8.03
C PRO A 112 3.05 8.03 7.02
N GLU A 113 2.70 8.41 5.79
CA GLU A 113 3.67 8.81 4.77
C GLU A 113 4.13 10.27 4.92
N GLU A 114 3.39 11.10 5.64
CA GLU A 114 3.71 12.52 5.81
C GLU A 114 4.85 12.73 6.82
N PRO A 115 5.73 13.71 6.58
CA PRO A 115 6.81 14.03 7.50
C PRO A 115 6.29 14.40 8.91
N GLY A 116 6.98 13.91 9.94
CA GLY A 116 6.67 14.22 11.33
C GLY A 116 5.57 13.39 11.98
N THR A 117 4.78 12.65 11.20
CA THR A 117 3.65 11.84 11.74
C THR A 117 4.11 10.67 12.62
N LEU A 118 5.34 10.21 12.45
CA LEU A 118 5.94 9.14 13.24
C LEU A 118 6.81 9.63 14.41
N ASP A 119 6.95 10.93 14.63
CA ASP A 119 7.88 11.47 15.64
C ASP A 119 7.54 10.99 17.06
N LEU A 120 6.27 11.01 17.45
CA LEU A 120 5.84 10.56 18.78
C LEU A 120 6.09 9.06 18.98
N VAL A 121 5.79 8.24 17.98
CA VAL A 121 5.95 6.79 18.11
C VAL A 121 7.44 6.38 18.05
N THR A 122 8.28 7.07 17.30
CA THR A 122 9.75 6.81 17.32
C THR A 122 10.39 7.24 18.61
N ALA A 123 9.93 8.35 19.21
CA ALA A 123 10.38 8.75 20.54
C ALA A 123 9.95 7.74 21.62
N LEU A 124 8.73 7.22 21.55
CA LEU A 124 8.26 6.13 22.41
C LEU A 124 9.10 4.86 22.21
N ALA A 125 9.43 4.53 20.96
CA ALA A 125 10.21 3.35 20.62
C ALA A 125 11.60 3.35 21.29
N ASP A 126 12.26 4.50 21.38
CA ASP A 126 13.51 4.64 22.10
C ASP A 126 13.34 4.44 23.62
N GLN A 127 12.25 4.95 24.20
CA GLN A 127 11.97 4.83 25.64
C GLN A 127 11.70 3.38 26.07
N VAL A 128 11.01 2.60 25.21
CA VAL A 128 10.63 1.22 25.54
C VAL A 128 11.60 0.19 24.96
N ALA A 129 12.68 0.63 24.32
CA ALA A 129 13.60 -0.22 23.57
C ALA A 129 12.86 -1.16 22.61
N ALA A 130 12.00 -0.58 21.78
CA ALA A 130 11.20 -1.33 20.82
C ALA A 130 12.07 -2.02 19.76
N ASP A 131 11.62 -3.17 19.30
CA ASP A 131 12.21 -3.93 18.20
C ASP A 131 11.74 -3.39 16.83
N VAL A 132 10.52 -2.81 16.79
CA VAL A 132 9.91 -2.26 15.58
C VAL A 132 8.88 -1.18 15.94
N VAL A 133 8.72 -0.21 15.05
CA VAL A 133 7.64 0.78 15.09
C VAL A 133 6.59 0.38 14.06
N LEU A 134 5.33 0.37 14.48
CA LEU A 134 4.17 0.14 13.62
C LEU A 134 3.20 1.32 13.74
N ALA A 135 2.59 1.71 12.63
CA ALA A 135 1.60 2.77 12.60
C ALA A 135 0.48 2.45 11.61
N ASN A 136 -0.76 2.71 12.00
CA ASN A 136 -1.89 2.70 11.10
C ASN A 136 -2.31 4.13 10.74
N ASP A 137 -2.98 4.29 9.62
CA ASP A 137 -3.79 5.47 9.32
C ASP A 137 -5.13 5.42 10.06
N PRO A 138 -5.96 6.48 9.98
CA PRO A 138 -7.15 6.60 10.84
C PRO A 138 -8.19 5.49 10.74
N ASP A 139 -8.35 4.83 9.60
CA ASP A 139 -9.27 3.70 9.40
C ASP A 139 -8.56 2.33 9.49
N ALA A 140 -7.26 2.34 9.79
CA ALA A 140 -6.41 1.16 10.01
C ALA A 140 -6.34 0.18 8.84
N ASP A 141 -6.65 0.63 7.64
CA ASP A 141 -6.54 -0.20 6.44
C ASP A 141 -5.10 -0.22 5.88
N ARG A 142 -4.21 0.69 6.32
CA ARG A 142 -2.78 0.75 5.95
C ARG A 142 -1.86 0.46 7.13
N LEU A 143 -0.63 0.06 6.80
CA LEU A 143 0.44 -0.18 7.76
C LEU A 143 1.71 0.54 7.33
N ALA A 144 2.25 1.40 8.17
CA ALA A 144 3.61 1.88 8.08
C ALA A 144 4.51 1.16 9.11
N VAL A 145 5.75 0.99 8.75
CA VAL A 145 6.78 0.35 9.59
C VAL A 145 8.01 1.24 9.61
N ALA A 146 8.61 1.39 10.81
CA ALA A 146 9.98 1.90 10.91
C ALA A 146 10.88 0.92 11.68
N VAL A 147 12.12 0.84 11.24
CA VAL A 147 13.15 -0.04 11.80
C VAL A 147 14.31 0.77 12.35
N LYS A 148 14.98 0.26 13.36
CA LYS A 148 16.13 0.93 13.99
C LYS A 148 17.38 0.67 13.16
N ARG A 149 18.05 1.75 12.71
CA ARG A 149 19.35 1.74 12.04
C ARG A 149 20.37 2.58 12.84
N GLU A 150 21.58 2.63 12.37
CA GLU A 150 22.63 3.48 13.01
C GLU A 150 22.25 4.97 13.01
N SER A 151 21.57 5.43 11.96
CA SER A 151 21.06 6.81 11.81
C SER A 151 19.84 7.15 12.68
N GLY A 152 19.20 6.15 13.29
CA GLY A 152 17.96 6.29 14.06
C GLY A 152 16.83 5.42 13.50
N TRP A 153 15.59 5.78 13.80
CA TRP A 153 14.41 5.10 13.23
C TRP A 153 14.18 5.55 11.79
N GLU A 154 14.14 4.60 10.88
CA GLU A 154 13.90 4.85 9.46
C GLU A 154 12.64 4.13 8.99
N ARG A 155 11.74 4.89 8.38
CA ARG A 155 10.51 4.35 7.78
C ARG A 155 10.84 3.55 6.52
N LEU A 156 10.33 2.34 6.45
CA LEU A 156 10.38 1.54 5.23
C LEU A 156 9.39 2.10 4.20
N THR A 157 9.72 1.99 2.92
CA THR A 157 8.76 2.28 1.85
C THR A 157 7.67 1.21 1.77
N GLY A 158 6.51 1.56 1.19
CA GLY A 158 5.45 0.58 0.99
C GLY A 158 5.88 -0.62 0.15
N ASP A 159 6.77 -0.41 -0.82
CA ASP A 159 7.36 -1.49 -1.62
C ASP A 159 8.28 -2.40 -0.79
N GLN A 160 9.08 -1.83 0.12
CA GLN A 160 9.93 -2.65 1.02
C GLN A 160 9.09 -3.50 1.97
N ILE A 161 8.06 -2.91 2.58
CA ILE A 161 7.13 -3.66 3.44
C ILE A 161 6.41 -4.72 2.62
N GLY A 162 5.91 -4.37 1.43
CA GLY A 162 5.19 -5.28 0.54
C GLY A 162 6.02 -6.50 0.14
N VAL A 163 7.27 -6.31 -0.26
CA VAL A 163 8.14 -7.43 -0.64
C VAL A 163 8.58 -8.29 0.54
N LEU A 164 8.77 -7.69 1.72
CA LEU A 164 9.10 -8.42 2.96
C LEU A 164 7.93 -9.31 3.41
N LEU A 165 6.70 -8.78 3.39
CA LEU A 165 5.50 -9.57 3.68
C LEU A 165 5.28 -10.66 2.63
N ALA A 166 5.48 -10.36 1.34
CA ALA A 166 5.40 -11.36 0.28
C ALA A 166 6.45 -12.46 0.45
N TRP A 167 7.69 -12.09 0.81
CA TRP A 167 8.76 -13.04 1.09
C TRP A 167 8.34 -14.02 2.19
N GLN A 168 7.80 -13.52 3.31
CA GLN A 168 7.30 -14.37 4.41
C GLN A 168 6.10 -15.23 3.99
N VAL A 169 5.10 -14.65 3.32
CA VAL A 169 3.91 -15.39 2.86
C VAL A 169 4.31 -16.51 1.91
N LEU A 170 5.23 -16.23 0.99
CA LEU A 170 5.68 -17.21 -0.01
C LEU A 170 6.52 -18.35 0.57
N GLU A 171 7.04 -18.25 1.78
CA GLU A 171 7.70 -19.40 2.46
C GLU A 171 6.70 -20.49 2.87
N VAL A 172 5.44 -20.11 3.18
CA VAL A 172 4.43 -21.02 3.74
C VAL A 172 3.22 -21.24 2.84
N ALA A 173 3.00 -20.38 1.85
CA ALA A 173 1.84 -20.49 0.97
C ALA A 173 1.86 -21.79 0.15
N GLU A 174 0.72 -22.46 0.07
CA GLU A 174 0.53 -23.63 -0.81
C GLU A 174 0.64 -23.23 -2.29
N ARG A 175 1.16 -24.14 -3.12
CA ARG A 175 1.29 -23.93 -4.57
C ARG A 175 0.30 -24.80 -5.33
N PRO A 176 -0.28 -24.33 -6.46
CA PRO A 176 -0.07 -23.01 -7.06
C PRO A 176 -0.77 -21.89 -6.30
N CYS A 177 -0.18 -20.69 -6.28
CA CYS A 177 -0.78 -19.49 -5.72
C CYS A 177 -0.38 -18.25 -6.52
N THR A 178 -1.15 -17.17 -6.37
CA THR A 178 -0.90 -15.86 -7.00
C THR A 178 -0.49 -14.85 -5.93
N VAL A 179 0.49 -14.00 -6.26
CA VAL A 179 0.73 -12.74 -5.55
C VAL A 179 0.50 -11.57 -6.50
N ALA A 180 0.00 -10.46 -6.00
CA ALA A 180 -0.36 -9.32 -6.83
C ALA A 180 0.17 -7.99 -6.28
N SER A 181 0.44 -7.04 -7.18
CA SER A 181 0.67 -5.65 -6.79
C SER A 181 0.05 -4.67 -7.78
N SER A 182 -0.13 -3.43 -7.33
CA SER A 182 -0.57 -2.37 -8.24
C SER A 182 0.48 -2.13 -9.33
N ILE A 183 0.04 -1.70 -10.50
CA ILE A 183 0.94 -1.39 -11.64
C ILE A 183 2.02 -0.37 -11.27
N VAL A 184 1.77 0.49 -10.28
CA VAL A 184 2.69 1.55 -9.83
C VAL A 184 3.65 1.11 -8.73
N SER A 185 3.42 -0.04 -8.09
CA SER A 185 4.30 -0.65 -7.09
C SER A 185 5.55 -1.25 -7.74
N SER A 186 6.62 -1.47 -6.97
CA SER A 186 7.89 -2.03 -7.48
C SER A 186 7.72 -3.35 -8.25
N THR A 187 8.52 -3.52 -9.30
CA THR A 187 8.59 -4.78 -10.06
C THR A 187 9.30 -5.90 -9.32
N LEU A 188 9.88 -5.64 -8.15
CA LEU A 188 10.61 -6.63 -7.36
C LEU A 188 9.73 -7.82 -6.97
N LEU A 189 8.43 -7.59 -6.66
CA LEU A 189 7.50 -8.69 -6.34
C LEU A 189 7.36 -9.70 -7.48
N SER A 190 7.36 -9.26 -8.73
CA SER A 190 7.24 -10.16 -9.88
C SER A 190 8.45 -11.10 -10.01
N LYS A 191 9.65 -10.59 -9.69
CA LYS A 191 10.88 -11.38 -9.68
C LYS A 191 10.87 -12.40 -8.54
N LEU A 192 10.47 -11.95 -7.34
CA LEU A 192 10.32 -12.82 -6.18
C LEU A 192 9.30 -13.93 -6.43
N ALA A 193 8.12 -13.60 -6.98
CA ALA A 193 7.09 -14.57 -7.34
C ALA A 193 7.63 -15.66 -8.28
N THR A 194 8.31 -15.25 -9.34
CA THR A 194 8.94 -16.18 -10.30
C THR A 194 9.94 -17.11 -9.61
N ALA A 195 10.82 -16.56 -8.79
CA ALA A 195 11.83 -17.35 -8.07
C ALA A 195 11.22 -18.34 -7.06
N ARG A 196 10.09 -17.98 -6.48
CA ARG A 196 9.32 -18.80 -5.51
C ARG A 196 8.23 -19.65 -6.18
N ARG A 197 8.15 -19.72 -7.51
CA ARG A 197 7.17 -20.51 -8.30
C ARG A 197 5.71 -20.15 -7.95
N ALA A 198 5.45 -18.87 -7.73
CA ALA A 198 4.12 -18.30 -7.62
C ALA A 198 3.75 -17.58 -8.91
N GLU A 199 2.48 -17.49 -9.21
CA GLU A 199 1.98 -16.61 -10.27
C GLU A 199 2.04 -15.15 -9.80
N TYR A 200 2.27 -14.23 -10.73
CA TYR A 200 2.26 -12.81 -10.45
C TYR A 200 1.23 -12.11 -11.32
N GLU A 201 0.42 -11.27 -10.68
CA GLU A 201 -0.55 -10.44 -11.38
C GLU A 201 -0.33 -8.95 -11.05
N SER A 202 -0.21 -8.11 -12.08
CA SER A 202 -0.21 -6.66 -11.94
C SER A 202 -1.60 -6.12 -12.23
N THR A 203 -2.14 -5.25 -11.36
CA THR A 203 -3.46 -4.67 -11.53
C THR A 203 -3.40 -3.14 -11.61
N LEU A 204 -4.50 -2.49 -12.00
CA LEU A 204 -4.66 -1.07 -11.77
C LEU A 204 -4.62 -0.76 -10.26
N THR A 205 -4.35 0.49 -9.89
CA THR A 205 -4.38 0.93 -8.49
C THR A 205 -5.78 0.82 -7.89
N GLY A 206 -5.84 0.37 -6.65
CA GLY A 206 -7.04 0.19 -5.86
C GLY A 206 -7.31 -1.27 -5.52
N PHE A 207 -7.56 -1.54 -4.24
CA PHE A 207 -7.82 -2.91 -3.76
C PHE A 207 -9.05 -3.56 -4.38
N ARG A 208 -9.95 -2.78 -4.98
CA ARG A 208 -11.05 -3.31 -5.83
C ARG A 208 -10.55 -4.22 -6.96
N TRP A 209 -9.32 -4.02 -7.42
CA TRP A 209 -8.68 -4.84 -8.44
C TRP A 209 -7.83 -5.95 -7.80
N LEU A 210 -6.97 -5.56 -6.87
CA LEU A 210 -6.03 -6.48 -6.20
C LEU A 210 -6.72 -7.63 -5.48
N ALA A 211 -7.81 -7.37 -4.75
CA ALA A 211 -8.56 -8.40 -4.04
C ALA A 211 -9.28 -9.41 -4.98
N ARG A 212 -9.21 -9.19 -6.28
CA ARG A 212 -9.77 -10.08 -7.32
C ARG A 212 -8.71 -10.72 -8.20
N ALA A 213 -7.44 -10.48 -7.90
CA ALA A 213 -6.32 -11.14 -8.56
C ALA A 213 -6.30 -12.65 -8.24
N GLY A 214 -5.65 -13.40 -9.12
CA GLY A 214 -5.59 -14.85 -9.04
C GLY A 214 -6.80 -15.55 -9.65
N SER A 215 -6.82 -16.86 -9.52
CA SER A 215 -7.84 -17.73 -10.10
C SER A 215 -8.18 -18.87 -9.14
N THR A 216 -9.20 -19.67 -9.47
CA THR A 216 -9.50 -20.89 -8.72
C THR A 216 -8.35 -21.89 -8.76
N ALA A 217 -7.58 -21.92 -9.85
CA ALA A 217 -6.41 -22.81 -9.99
C ALA A 217 -5.18 -22.30 -9.24
N ALA A 218 -5.03 -20.98 -9.11
CA ALA A 218 -3.95 -20.32 -8.37
C ALA A 218 -4.56 -19.17 -7.55
N PRO A 219 -5.10 -19.45 -6.35
CA PRO A 219 -5.76 -18.44 -5.54
C PRO A 219 -4.77 -17.37 -5.06
N LEU A 220 -5.31 -16.18 -4.81
CA LEU A 220 -4.56 -15.06 -4.24
C LEU A 220 -4.00 -15.46 -2.87
N ALA A 221 -2.70 -15.32 -2.66
CA ALA A 221 -2.04 -15.53 -1.38
C ALA A 221 -1.60 -14.21 -0.72
N PHE A 222 -1.29 -13.19 -1.54
CA PHE A 222 -0.82 -11.89 -1.07
C PHE A 222 -1.07 -10.82 -2.11
N ALA A 223 -1.40 -9.61 -1.67
CA ALA A 223 -1.44 -8.43 -2.54
C ALA A 223 -1.00 -7.17 -1.81
N TYR A 224 -0.43 -6.19 -2.56
CA TYR A 224 -0.10 -4.91 -1.97
C TYR A 224 -0.15 -3.73 -2.96
N GLU A 225 -0.31 -2.54 -2.39
CA GLU A 225 -0.09 -1.23 -3.01
C GLU A 225 1.05 -0.51 -2.31
N GLU A 226 1.89 0.19 -3.06
CA GLU A 226 3.01 0.99 -2.54
C GLU A 226 2.58 2.06 -1.53
N ALA A 227 1.31 2.47 -1.57
CA ALA A 227 0.68 3.41 -0.64
C ALA A 227 0.31 2.75 0.71
N LEU A 228 1.13 1.83 1.21
CA LEU A 228 1.03 1.18 2.52
C LEU A 228 -0.18 0.22 2.67
N GLY A 229 -0.80 -0.22 1.60
CA GLY A 229 -1.93 -1.14 1.63
C GLY A 229 -1.52 -2.58 1.37
N TYR A 230 -1.87 -3.52 2.26
CA TYR A 230 -1.48 -4.93 2.17
C TYR A 230 -2.64 -5.85 2.48
N SER A 231 -2.74 -6.98 1.78
CA SER A 231 -3.64 -8.09 2.06
C SER A 231 -2.79 -9.35 2.30
N VAL A 232 -2.69 -9.76 3.55
CA VAL A 232 -1.97 -10.98 3.99
C VAL A 232 -2.93 -12.11 4.35
N VAL A 233 -4.21 -11.81 4.46
CA VAL A 233 -5.30 -12.75 4.73
C VAL A 233 -6.32 -12.65 3.60
N PRO A 234 -6.25 -13.50 2.57
CA PRO A 234 -7.09 -13.36 1.36
C PRO A 234 -8.60 -13.45 1.59
N ALA A 235 -9.02 -13.98 2.73
CA ALA A 235 -10.43 -13.97 3.15
C ALA A 235 -10.95 -12.55 3.42
N ILE A 236 -10.07 -11.60 3.74
CA ILE A 236 -10.36 -10.17 3.85
C ILE A 236 -10.09 -9.56 2.46
N ARG A 237 -11.17 -9.25 1.73
CA ARG A 237 -11.08 -8.81 0.32
C ARG A 237 -10.82 -7.30 0.19
N ASP A 238 -9.96 -6.79 1.03
CA ASP A 238 -9.44 -5.42 1.03
C ASP A 238 -8.05 -5.41 1.66
N LYS A 239 -7.41 -4.24 1.67
CA LYS A 239 -6.22 -4.00 2.48
C LYS A 239 -6.59 -4.01 3.96
N ASP A 240 -5.71 -4.56 4.78
CA ASP A 240 -5.91 -4.66 6.20
C ASP A 240 -4.60 -4.45 6.95
N GLY A 241 -4.44 -3.24 7.50
CA GLY A 241 -3.24 -2.84 8.22
C GLY A 241 -3.06 -3.60 9.53
N ILE A 242 -4.12 -4.14 10.10
CA ILE A 242 -4.08 -4.88 11.37
C ILE A 242 -3.47 -6.27 11.17
N SER A 243 -3.95 -7.04 10.21
CA SER A 243 -3.37 -8.35 9.89
C SER A 243 -1.96 -8.23 9.32
N ALA A 244 -1.71 -7.20 8.50
CA ALA A 244 -0.37 -6.89 8.01
C ALA A 244 0.59 -6.55 9.16
N GLY A 245 0.13 -5.81 10.18
CA GLY A 245 0.89 -5.49 11.38
C GLY A 245 1.29 -6.75 12.17
N LEU A 246 0.36 -7.70 12.37
CA LEU A 246 0.68 -8.99 13.00
C LEU A 246 1.68 -9.80 12.17
N ALA A 247 1.49 -9.87 10.86
CA ALA A 247 2.41 -10.58 9.97
C ALA A 247 3.82 -9.98 10.02
N PHE A 248 3.93 -8.63 9.98
CA PHE A 248 5.22 -7.98 10.06
C PHE A 248 5.89 -8.14 11.44
N ALA A 249 5.15 -8.08 12.53
CA ALA A 249 5.66 -8.34 13.87
C ALA A 249 6.19 -9.79 14.00
N ASN A 250 5.49 -10.77 13.43
CA ASN A 250 5.93 -12.15 13.36
C ASN A 250 7.22 -12.30 12.52
N LEU A 251 7.34 -11.57 11.41
CA LEU A 251 8.56 -11.52 10.60
C LEU A 251 9.75 -11.03 11.45
N VAL A 252 9.59 -9.89 12.12
CA VAL A 252 10.66 -9.35 12.99
C VAL A 252 11.02 -10.34 14.11
N ALA A 253 10.02 -10.99 14.73
CA ALA A 253 10.25 -11.99 15.77
C ALA A 253 11.04 -13.19 15.25
N SER A 254 10.72 -13.70 14.07
CA SER A 254 11.41 -14.84 13.45
C SER A 254 12.84 -14.48 13.05
N LEU A 255 13.06 -13.31 12.50
CA LEU A 255 14.39 -12.82 12.14
C LEU A 255 15.26 -12.60 13.38
N LYS A 256 14.73 -11.96 14.42
CA LYS A 256 15.43 -11.77 15.70
C LYS A 256 15.83 -13.10 16.35
N ALA A 257 14.96 -14.12 16.29
CA ALA A 257 15.27 -15.46 16.80
C ALA A 257 16.38 -16.17 16.00
N ALA A 258 16.61 -15.75 14.74
CA ALA A 258 17.67 -16.24 13.88
C ALA A 258 18.92 -15.33 13.87
N ASP A 259 18.99 -14.35 14.76
CA ASP A 259 20.04 -13.31 14.82
C ASP A 259 20.16 -12.56 13.47
N ARG A 260 19.02 -12.24 12.89
CA ARG A 260 18.88 -11.52 11.60
C ARG A 260 18.00 -10.29 11.76
N THR A 261 18.10 -9.41 10.78
CA THR A 261 17.36 -8.16 10.68
C THR A 261 16.51 -8.12 9.39
N VAL A 262 15.61 -7.15 9.30
CA VAL A 262 14.85 -6.85 8.07
C VAL A 262 15.79 -6.43 6.94
N ASP A 263 16.86 -5.68 7.29
CA ASP A 263 17.85 -5.22 6.31
C ASP A 263 18.66 -6.38 5.71
N ASP A 264 18.89 -7.46 6.46
CA ASP A 264 19.52 -8.67 5.91
C ASP A 264 18.66 -9.32 4.82
N VAL A 265 17.34 -9.38 5.01
CA VAL A 265 16.41 -9.90 3.99
C VAL A 265 16.38 -8.97 2.78
N LEU A 266 16.32 -7.66 2.98
CA LEU A 266 16.37 -6.69 1.87
C LEU A 266 17.68 -6.79 1.09
N ALA A 267 18.82 -7.00 1.75
CA ALA A 267 20.10 -7.20 1.11
C ALA A 267 20.16 -8.52 0.32
N GLU A 268 19.61 -9.62 0.85
CA GLU A 268 19.47 -10.89 0.13
C GLU A 268 18.65 -10.73 -1.15
N LEU A 269 17.50 -10.06 -1.07
CA LEU A 269 16.65 -9.78 -2.22
C LEU A 269 17.37 -8.90 -3.26
N ALA A 270 18.13 -7.90 -2.80
CA ALA A 270 18.92 -7.05 -3.68
C ALA A 270 20.07 -7.81 -4.36
N ASN A 271 20.71 -8.74 -3.67
CA ASN A 271 21.74 -9.62 -4.23
C ASN A 271 21.16 -10.57 -5.27
N GLU A 272 19.95 -11.10 -5.05
CA GLU A 272 19.29 -12.05 -5.98
C GLU A 272 18.69 -11.36 -7.20
N PHE A 273 18.06 -10.19 -7.01
CA PHE A 273 17.21 -9.54 -8.04
C PHE A 273 17.72 -8.18 -8.52
N GLY A 274 18.77 -7.65 -7.91
CA GLY A 274 19.23 -6.27 -8.07
C GLY A 274 18.57 -5.31 -7.11
N HIS A 275 19.19 -4.16 -6.91
CA HIS A 275 18.62 -3.07 -6.11
C HIS A 275 17.47 -2.41 -6.88
N HIS A 276 16.36 -2.20 -6.20
CA HIS A 276 15.18 -1.50 -6.69
C HIS A 276 14.98 -0.25 -5.84
N ALA A 277 14.99 0.93 -6.45
CA ALA A 277 14.63 2.17 -5.79
C ALA A 277 13.37 2.74 -6.42
N THR A 278 12.39 3.10 -5.59
CA THR A 278 11.14 3.71 -6.02
C THR A 278 11.00 5.13 -5.48
N ALA A 279 10.34 6.00 -6.23
CA ALA A 279 10.01 7.35 -5.82
C ALA A 279 8.71 7.81 -6.45
N GLN A 280 8.11 8.86 -5.89
CA GLN A 280 6.91 9.49 -6.44
C GLN A 280 7.13 10.98 -6.64
N VAL A 281 6.60 11.52 -7.75
CA VAL A 281 6.45 12.94 -7.99
C VAL A 281 4.96 13.26 -8.05
N THR A 282 4.53 14.28 -7.31
CA THR A 282 3.16 14.76 -7.33
C THR A 282 3.15 16.22 -7.75
N ILE A 283 2.40 16.53 -8.81
CA ILE A 283 2.11 17.91 -9.23
C ILE A 283 0.65 18.20 -8.90
N ARG A 284 0.41 19.23 -8.08
CA ARG A 284 -0.93 19.72 -7.75
C ARG A 284 -1.26 20.90 -8.66
N PHE A 285 -2.50 20.97 -9.10
CA PHE A 285 -3.05 22.08 -9.87
C PHE A 285 -4.08 22.80 -9.01
N GLU A 286 -4.06 24.12 -9.00
CA GLU A 286 -4.92 24.94 -8.15
C GLU A 286 -5.78 25.88 -8.99
N GLY A 287 -6.96 26.24 -8.51
CA GLY A 287 -7.88 27.16 -9.15
C GLY A 287 -8.88 26.52 -10.12
N GLU A 288 -9.69 27.37 -10.75
CA GLU A 288 -10.82 26.93 -11.61
C GLU A 288 -10.38 26.20 -12.90
N GLY A 289 -9.13 26.40 -13.37
CA GLY A 289 -8.55 25.74 -14.56
C GLY A 289 -7.86 24.40 -14.31
N SER A 290 -7.73 23.98 -13.07
CA SER A 290 -6.88 22.85 -12.65
C SER A 290 -7.14 21.52 -13.37
N LYS A 291 -8.38 21.22 -13.72
CA LYS A 291 -8.75 19.99 -14.45
C LYS A 291 -8.29 20.07 -15.92
N ALA A 292 -8.44 21.21 -16.57
CA ALA A 292 -8.00 21.41 -17.95
C ALA A 292 -6.47 21.34 -18.05
N GLU A 293 -5.74 21.97 -17.12
CA GLU A 293 -4.28 21.90 -17.07
C GLU A 293 -3.77 20.47 -16.90
N LEU A 294 -4.43 19.69 -16.04
CA LEU A 294 -4.13 18.28 -15.84
C LEU A 294 -4.35 17.47 -17.14
N GLU A 295 -5.46 17.69 -17.83
CA GLU A 295 -5.78 17.04 -19.11
C GLU A 295 -4.77 17.43 -20.19
N ASP A 296 -4.33 18.69 -20.24
CA ASP A 296 -3.34 19.19 -21.18
C ASP A 296 -1.97 18.53 -20.98
N VAL A 297 -1.53 18.32 -19.73
CA VAL A 297 -0.29 17.57 -19.46
C VAL A 297 -0.37 16.16 -20.02
N MET A 298 -1.45 15.42 -19.77
CA MET A 298 -1.62 14.06 -20.27
C MET A 298 -1.70 14.03 -21.81
N LEU A 299 -2.38 14.98 -22.43
CA LEU A 299 -2.46 15.10 -23.88
C LEU A 299 -1.09 15.41 -24.50
N ARG A 300 -0.31 16.30 -23.90
CA ARG A 300 1.04 16.64 -24.34
C ARG A 300 1.96 15.42 -24.31
N LEU A 301 1.95 14.67 -23.20
CA LEU A 301 2.75 13.46 -23.05
C LEU A 301 2.40 12.39 -24.11
N ARG A 302 1.12 12.29 -24.50
CA ARG A 302 0.66 11.40 -25.57
C ARG A 302 1.08 11.84 -26.95
N LYS A 303 0.89 13.13 -27.26
CA LYS A 303 1.19 13.69 -28.60
C LYS A 303 2.67 13.82 -28.89
N SER A 304 3.46 14.12 -27.87
CA SER A 304 4.88 14.45 -27.97
C SER A 304 5.69 13.67 -26.94
N SER A 305 5.54 12.34 -26.96
CA SER A 305 6.29 11.47 -26.07
C SER A 305 7.79 11.67 -26.29
N PRO A 306 8.58 11.98 -25.25
CA PRO A 306 10.02 12.16 -25.39
C PRO A 306 10.70 10.85 -25.81
N ARG A 307 11.90 10.93 -26.36
CA ARG A 307 12.74 9.74 -26.65
C ARG A 307 13.54 9.29 -25.44
N SER A 308 13.77 10.19 -24.50
CA SER A 308 14.45 9.94 -23.23
C SER A 308 13.89 10.81 -22.13
N ILE A 309 14.07 10.39 -20.88
CA ILE A 309 13.75 11.15 -19.68
C ILE A 309 15.06 11.34 -18.91
N GLY A 310 15.66 12.55 -19.07
CA GLY A 310 17.03 12.76 -18.66
C GLY A 310 17.99 11.84 -19.41
N GLU A 311 18.78 11.08 -18.66
CA GLU A 311 19.74 10.10 -19.21
C GLU A 311 19.12 8.73 -19.58
N PHE A 312 17.84 8.48 -19.21
CA PHE A 312 17.16 7.22 -19.44
C PHE A 312 16.50 7.19 -20.83
N ASN A 313 16.91 6.24 -21.68
CA ASN A 313 16.24 6.03 -22.95
C ASN A 313 14.90 5.35 -22.75
N ILE A 314 13.88 5.79 -23.45
CA ILE A 314 12.58 5.15 -23.48
C ILE A 314 12.63 3.97 -24.44
N LEU A 315 12.42 2.77 -23.92
CA LEU A 315 12.39 1.53 -24.70
C LEU A 315 10.99 1.26 -25.25
N GLU A 316 9.95 1.60 -24.50
CA GLU A 316 8.55 1.37 -24.86
C GLU A 316 7.64 2.38 -24.13
N VAL A 317 6.57 2.77 -24.79
CA VAL A 317 5.48 3.56 -24.20
C VAL A 317 4.18 2.77 -24.34
N ILE A 318 3.51 2.53 -23.23
CA ILE A 318 2.21 1.86 -23.18
C ILE A 318 1.18 2.86 -22.68
N ASP A 319 0.20 3.19 -23.52
CA ASP A 319 -0.96 4.02 -23.17
C ASP A 319 -2.13 3.13 -22.79
N LEU A 320 -2.53 3.13 -21.53
CA LEU A 320 -3.66 2.35 -21.06
C LEU A 320 -5.02 2.98 -21.41
N ALA A 321 -5.05 4.16 -22.03
CA ALA A 321 -6.27 4.69 -22.62
C ALA A 321 -6.67 3.95 -23.91
N GLU A 322 -5.72 3.20 -24.50
CA GLU A 322 -5.96 2.33 -25.65
C GLU A 322 -6.12 0.87 -25.21
N PRO A 323 -6.97 0.08 -25.87
CA PRO A 323 -7.12 -1.33 -25.55
C PRO A 323 -5.81 -2.10 -25.71
N ASN A 324 -5.32 -2.72 -24.65
CA ASN A 324 -4.06 -3.49 -24.63
C ASN A 324 -4.24 -4.97 -24.27
N GLY A 325 -5.46 -5.40 -23.96
CA GLY A 325 -5.79 -6.80 -23.63
C GLY A 325 -5.32 -7.28 -22.26
N VAL A 326 -4.60 -6.44 -21.50
CA VAL A 326 -4.03 -6.80 -20.18
C VAL A 326 -4.74 -6.03 -19.07
N PHE A 327 -4.90 -4.72 -19.23
CA PHE A 327 -5.53 -3.85 -18.24
C PHE A 327 -6.84 -3.28 -18.75
N PRO A 328 -7.80 -2.98 -17.86
CA PRO A 328 -8.93 -2.14 -18.19
C PRO A 328 -8.48 -0.79 -18.73
N ILE A 329 -9.27 -0.20 -19.66
CA ILE A 329 -8.99 1.14 -20.18
C ILE A 329 -8.88 2.13 -19.03
N SER A 330 -7.77 2.86 -18.97
CA SER A 330 -7.45 3.79 -17.88
C SER A 330 -6.55 4.91 -18.35
N ASN A 331 -6.69 6.10 -17.76
CA ASN A 331 -5.85 7.25 -18.08
C ASN A 331 -4.45 7.14 -17.44
N VAL A 332 -3.64 6.21 -17.95
CA VAL A 332 -2.29 5.90 -17.45
C VAL A 332 -1.33 5.82 -18.63
N LEU A 333 -0.16 6.43 -18.49
CA LEU A 333 0.98 6.25 -19.38
C LEU A 333 2.11 5.53 -18.65
N LEU A 334 2.58 4.42 -19.22
CA LEU A 334 3.72 3.67 -18.71
C LEU A 334 4.88 3.77 -19.70
N TYR A 335 6.02 4.24 -19.23
CA TYR A 335 7.28 4.30 -19.96
C TYR A 335 8.22 3.25 -19.39
N ARG A 336 8.65 2.30 -20.23
CA ARG A 336 9.76 1.41 -19.92
C ARG A 336 11.06 2.08 -20.29
N LEU A 337 11.97 2.15 -19.34
CA LEU A 337 13.26 2.81 -19.49
C LEU A 337 14.40 1.79 -19.47
N ASP A 338 15.56 2.15 -20.00
CA ASP A 338 16.78 1.39 -19.82
C ASP A 338 17.27 1.52 -18.36
N GLY A 339 16.96 0.53 -17.54
CA GLY A 339 17.27 0.52 -16.09
C GLY A 339 16.14 0.97 -15.19
N GLY A 340 14.89 1.04 -15.67
CA GLY A 340 13.76 1.39 -14.82
C GLY A 340 12.45 1.61 -15.55
N ARG A 341 11.56 2.38 -14.92
CA ARG A 341 10.28 2.78 -15.52
C ARG A 341 9.74 4.06 -14.89
N LEU A 342 8.84 4.69 -15.62
CA LEU A 342 8.02 5.82 -15.19
C LEU A 342 6.56 5.52 -15.50
N ILE A 343 5.66 5.75 -14.55
CA ILE A 343 4.21 5.65 -14.76
C ILE A 343 3.58 6.97 -14.38
N VAL A 344 2.83 7.57 -15.31
CA VAL A 344 2.15 8.85 -15.09
C VAL A 344 0.64 8.64 -15.13
N ARG A 345 -0.05 9.14 -14.12
CA ARG A 345 -1.52 9.09 -14.04
C ARG A 345 -2.09 10.30 -13.29
N PRO A 346 -3.28 10.76 -13.68
CA PRO A 346 -4.04 11.70 -12.87
C PRO A 346 -4.60 11.00 -11.61
N SER A 347 -4.82 11.78 -10.55
CA SER A 347 -5.61 11.34 -9.40
C SER A 347 -7.09 11.28 -9.80
N GLY A 348 -7.82 10.27 -9.31
CA GLY A 348 -9.27 10.18 -9.54
C GLY A 348 -10.11 11.12 -8.67
N THR A 349 -9.53 11.67 -7.58
CA THR A 349 -10.27 12.41 -6.55
C THR A 349 -9.82 13.86 -6.37
N GLU A 350 -8.63 14.20 -6.81
CA GLU A 350 -8.03 15.51 -6.60
C GLU A 350 -7.36 16.01 -7.90
N PRO A 351 -7.28 17.33 -8.12
CA PRO A 351 -6.62 17.90 -9.30
C PRO A 351 -5.09 17.79 -9.17
N LYS A 352 -4.57 16.57 -9.30
CA LYS A 352 -3.13 16.31 -9.26
C LYS A 352 -2.72 15.19 -10.22
N ILE A 353 -1.52 15.27 -10.75
CA ILE A 353 -0.84 14.20 -11.47
C ILE A 353 0.18 13.55 -10.52
N LYS A 354 0.19 12.24 -10.53
CA LYS A 354 1.20 11.44 -9.87
C LYS A 354 2.06 10.73 -10.90
N ALA A 355 3.37 10.79 -10.71
CA ALA A 355 4.33 10.01 -11.46
C ALA A 355 5.04 9.06 -10.48
N TYR A 356 5.08 7.78 -10.84
CA TYR A 356 5.73 6.73 -10.07
C TYR A 356 6.95 6.26 -10.82
N LEU A 357 8.05 6.20 -10.12
CA LEU A 357 9.39 6.00 -10.66
C LEU A 357 10.00 4.76 -10.05
N GLU A 358 10.71 4.00 -10.86
CA GLU A 358 11.52 2.89 -10.39
C GLU A 358 12.83 2.85 -11.17
N THR A 359 13.95 2.69 -10.47
CA THR A 359 15.25 2.40 -11.07
C THR A 359 15.79 1.09 -10.53
N ILE A 360 16.48 0.33 -11.39
CA ILE A 360 16.93 -1.02 -11.10
C ILE A 360 18.40 -1.16 -11.53
N GLY A 361 19.22 -1.79 -10.71
CA GLY A 361 20.62 -2.03 -11.02
C GLY A 361 21.32 -2.90 -9.99
N THR A 362 22.59 -3.20 -10.25
CA THR A 362 23.42 -4.05 -9.37
C THR A 362 24.22 -3.26 -8.33
N ASP A 363 24.35 -1.95 -8.51
CA ASP A 363 25.05 -1.05 -7.58
C ASP A 363 24.03 -0.16 -6.85
N GLU A 364 23.94 -0.28 -5.53
CA GLU A 364 22.97 0.44 -4.72
C GLU A 364 23.12 1.96 -4.82
N LEU A 365 24.35 2.45 -4.78
CA LEU A 365 24.60 3.90 -4.82
C LEU A 365 24.26 4.47 -6.20
N ALA A 366 24.54 3.73 -7.26
CA ALA A 366 24.15 4.12 -8.61
C ALA A 366 22.62 4.16 -8.76
N VAL A 367 21.91 3.15 -8.27
CA VAL A 367 20.44 3.10 -8.30
C VAL A 367 19.80 4.24 -7.49
N ARG A 368 20.35 4.53 -6.30
CA ARG A 368 19.89 5.68 -5.47
C ARG A 368 20.12 7.04 -6.14
N ARG A 369 21.23 7.23 -6.84
CA ARG A 369 21.48 8.46 -7.61
C ARG A 369 20.57 8.55 -8.82
N ALA A 370 20.39 7.44 -9.52
CA ALA A 370 19.54 7.35 -10.70
C ALA A 370 18.08 7.71 -10.39
N ILE A 371 17.52 7.23 -9.27
CA ILE A 371 16.14 7.56 -8.89
C ILE A 371 15.98 9.04 -8.55
N GLU A 372 16.96 9.68 -7.90
CA GLU A 372 16.90 11.11 -7.61
C GLU A 372 17.01 11.96 -8.89
N THR A 373 17.85 11.55 -9.83
CA THR A 373 17.94 12.18 -11.15
C THR A 373 16.61 12.04 -11.88
N LEU A 374 16.07 10.83 -11.95
CA LEU A 374 14.79 10.57 -12.63
C LEU A 374 13.65 11.36 -11.98
N ARG A 375 13.64 11.50 -10.65
CA ARG A 375 12.65 12.30 -9.91
C ARG A 375 12.68 13.77 -10.32
N THR A 376 13.87 14.36 -10.41
CA THR A 376 14.05 15.75 -10.77
C THR A 376 13.58 16.02 -12.20
N VAL A 377 14.11 15.25 -13.17
CA VAL A 377 13.73 15.45 -14.60
C VAL A 377 12.26 15.13 -14.88
N THR A 378 11.65 14.19 -14.13
CA THR A 378 10.22 13.94 -14.24
C THR A 378 9.40 15.12 -13.72
N GLY A 379 9.82 15.73 -12.61
CA GLY A 379 9.18 16.96 -12.12
C GLY A 379 9.18 18.09 -13.14
N ASP A 380 10.29 18.30 -13.84
CA ASP A 380 10.40 19.30 -14.91
C ASP A 380 9.54 18.93 -16.13
N LEU A 381 9.56 17.65 -16.55
CA LEU A 381 8.74 17.15 -17.66
C LEU A 381 7.25 17.37 -17.44
N LEU A 382 6.78 17.20 -16.20
CA LEU A 382 5.35 17.35 -15.88
C LEU A 382 4.92 18.81 -15.76
N ARG A 383 5.84 19.77 -15.50
CA ARG A 383 5.56 21.20 -15.40
C ARG A 383 5.73 21.94 -16.74
N ALA A 384 6.55 21.40 -17.66
CA ALA A 384 6.79 21.99 -18.98
C ALA A 384 5.53 21.98 -19.85
#